data_0e6f2e795c93d10ca60427430a9f6358
#
_entry.id   0e6f2e795c93d10ca60427430a9f6358
#
_cell.length_a   1.000
_cell.length_b   1.000
_cell.length_c   1.000
_cell.angle_alpha   90.00
_cell.angle_beta   90.00
_cell.angle_gamma   90.00
#
_symmetry.space_group_name_H-M   'P 1'
#
loop_
_entity.id
_entity.type
_entity.pdbx_description
1 polymer ?
#
loop_
_entity_poly.entity_id
_entity_poly.type
_entity_poly.pdbx_seq_one_letter_code
_entity_poly.pdbx_strand_id
1 'polypeptide(L)'
;MADIQNKNEQNVNNQGGQQEQDIHQLLKVRREKLAALQEAGRDPFKVTKYEVTYHSAEIKEHFEELEGKTVSIAGRIMQKRVMGKASFCNVQDLQGNIQSYVARDSIGEESYADFKKYDVGDIVGIKGEVFKTKTGEISVHAAEVLLLSKSLQILPEKFHGLTNTDIRYRQRYTDLIMNQD
;
A
#
# COMPACT_ATOMS: atom_id res chain seq x y z
N MET A 1 -22.66 40.68 14.60
CA MET A 1 -21.36 40.19 14.13
C MET A 1 -20.75 39.14 15.05
N ALA A 2 -21.05 39.09 16.33
CA ALA A 2 -20.53 38.07 17.27
C ALA A 2 -21.09 36.65 17.06
N ASP A 3 -22.33 36.49 16.58
CA ASP A 3 -22.96 35.18 16.39
C ASP A 3 -22.44 34.39 15.20
N ILE A 4 -21.81 35.02 14.21
CA ILE A 4 -21.26 34.36 13.03
C ILE A 4 -19.87 33.78 13.35
N GLN A 5 -19.08 34.44 14.18
CA GLN A 5 -17.77 33.96 14.63
C GLN A 5 -17.91 32.73 15.53
N ASN A 6 -18.86 32.72 16.44
CA ASN A 6 -19.06 31.62 17.36
C ASN A 6 -19.54 30.30 16.67
N LYS A 7 -20.32 30.40 15.58
CA LYS A 7 -20.74 29.26 14.77
C LYS A 7 -19.58 28.65 13.94
N ASN A 8 -18.64 29.48 13.50
CA ASN A 8 -17.49 28.99 12.74
C ASN A 8 -16.48 28.28 13.65
N GLU A 9 -16.24 28.74 14.85
CA GLU A 9 -15.34 28.09 15.81
C GLU A 9 -15.90 26.75 16.33
N GLN A 10 -17.22 26.65 16.53
CA GLN A 10 -17.85 25.39 16.90
C GLN A 10 -17.86 24.33 15.79
N ASN A 11 -17.96 24.75 14.51
CA ASN A 11 -17.88 23.84 13.37
C ASN A 11 -16.45 23.32 13.13
N VAL A 12 -15.43 24.14 13.33
CA VAL A 12 -14.02 23.74 13.19
C VAL A 12 -13.64 22.77 14.31
N ASN A 13 -14.07 22.99 15.54
CA ASN A 13 -13.82 22.08 16.67
C ASN A 13 -14.55 20.72 16.52
N ASN A 14 -15.77 20.69 15.99
CA ASN A 14 -16.49 19.45 15.75
C ASN A 14 -15.86 18.60 14.61
N GLN A 15 -15.34 19.22 13.57
CA GLN A 15 -14.66 18.52 12.48
C GLN A 15 -13.30 17.94 12.93
N GLY A 16 -12.56 18.65 13.74
CA GLY A 16 -11.30 18.15 14.32
C GLY A 16 -11.50 16.92 15.22
N GLY A 17 -12.49 16.95 16.08
CA GLY A 17 -12.80 15.83 16.96
C GLY A 17 -13.30 14.56 16.24
N GLN A 18 -14.06 14.71 15.16
CA GLN A 18 -14.49 13.59 14.32
C GLN A 18 -13.32 12.97 13.56
N GLN A 19 -12.43 13.78 12.97
CA GLN A 19 -11.24 13.28 12.26
C GLN A 19 -10.29 12.52 13.19
N GLU A 20 -10.07 12.98 14.41
CA GLU A 20 -9.25 12.25 15.39
C GLU A 20 -9.88 10.91 15.79
N GLN A 21 -11.19 10.86 15.99
CA GLN A 21 -11.90 9.61 16.30
C GLN A 21 -11.83 8.62 15.12
N ASP A 22 -11.97 9.08 13.89
CA ASP A 22 -11.86 8.26 12.68
C ASP A 22 -10.44 7.68 12.52
N ILE A 23 -9.40 8.48 12.79
CA ILE A 23 -8.01 8.02 12.78
C ILE A 23 -7.78 6.94 13.84
N HIS A 24 -8.24 7.17 15.08
CA HIS A 24 -8.13 6.17 16.14
C HIS A 24 -8.83 4.85 15.80
N GLN A 25 -10.01 4.92 15.20
CA GLN A 25 -10.75 3.76 14.73
C GLN A 25 -9.97 2.99 13.65
N LEU A 26 -9.40 3.68 12.67
CA LEU A 26 -8.60 3.07 11.60
C LEU A 26 -7.32 2.39 12.16
N LEU A 27 -6.65 3.03 13.11
CA LEU A 27 -5.48 2.44 13.77
C LEU A 27 -5.84 1.18 14.56
N LYS A 28 -7.00 1.18 15.22
CA LYS A 28 -7.53 0.02 15.93
C LYS A 28 -7.79 -1.14 14.97
N VAL A 29 -8.49 -0.89 13.87
CA VAL A 29 -8.78 -1.90 12.84
C VAL A 29 -7.49 -2.51 12.26
N ARG A 30 -6.45 -1.73 12.02
CA ARG A 30 -5.16 -2.25 11.54
C ARG A 30 -4.49 -3.17 12.55
N ARG A 31 -4.56 -2.86 13.85
CA ARG A 31 -4.03 -3.72 14.92
C ARG A 31 -4.84 -5.01 15.05
N GLU A 32 -6.16 -4.95 14.94
CA GLU A 32 -7.04 -6.12 14.95
C GLU A 32 -6.74 -7.05 13.77
N LYS A 33 -6.52 -6.51 12.57
CA LYS A 33 -6.08 -7.29 11.40
C LYS A 33 -4.74 -7.98 11.63
N LEU A 34 -3.77 -7.30 12.26
CA LEU A 34 -2.50 -7.91 12.62
C LEU A 34 -2.69 -9.05 13.63
N ALA A 35 -3.46 -8.81 14.70
CA ALA A 35 -3.74 -9.83 15.72
C ALA A 35 -4.37 -11.08 15.10
N ALA A 36 -5.35 -10.90 14.21
CA ALA A 36 -5.98 -12.02 13.49
C ALA A 36 -4.99 -12.81 12.62
N LEU A 37 -4.02 -12.14 11.99
CA LEU A 37 -2.95 -12.81 11.24
C LEU A 37 -2.02 -13.60 12.16
N GLN A 38 -1.67 -13.04 13.32
CA GLN A 38 -0.82 -13.69 14.31
C GLN A 38 -1.50 -14.91 14.92
N GLU A 39 -2.76 -14.84 15.28
CA GLU A 39 -3.58 -15.95 15.77
C GLU A 39 -3.71 -17.07 14.73
N ALA A 40 -3.80 -16.72 13.45
CA ALA A 40 -3.82 -17.69 12.34
C ALA A 40 -2.44 -18.27 12.01
N GLY A 41 -1.38 -17.93 12.77
CA GLY A 41 -0.01 -18.40 12.51
C GLY A 41 0.67 -17.78 11.28
N ARG A 42 0.11 -16.70 10.74
CA ARG A 42 0.58 -15.98 9.54
C ARG A 42 1.13 -14.60 9.90
N ASP A 43 1.92 -14.52 10.96
CA ASP A 43 2.53 -13.28 11.43
C ASP A 43 3.52 -12.74 10.39
N PRO A 44 3.25 -11.58 9.74
CA PRO A 44 4.13 -11.02 8.73
C PRO A 44 5.51 -10.63 9.29
N PHE A 45 5.61 -10.29 10.59
CA PHE A 45 6.88 -9.91 11.20
C PHE A 45 7.83 -11.08 11.46
N LYS A 46 7.38 -12.33 11.25
CA LYS A 46 8.25 -13.53 11.28
C LYS A 46 8.93 -13.79 9.95
N VAL A 47 8.50 -13.13 8.87
CA VAL A 47 9.15 -13.24 7.56
C VAL A 47 10.43 -12.38 7.58
N THR A 48 11.56 -13.01 7.79
CA THR A 48 12.86 -12.32 7.92
C THR A 48 13.62 -12.15 6.62
N LYS A 49 13.25 -12.91 5.57
CA LYS A 49 13.88 -12.87 4.25
C LYS A 49 12.84 -13.08 3.16
N TYR A 50 12.93 -12.28 2.12
CA TYR A 50 12.19 -12.46 0.88
C TYR A 50 13.14 -12.21 -0.29
N GLU A 51 13.14 -13.11 -1.28
CA GLU A 51 14.06 -13.02 -2.42
C GLU A 51 13.44 -12.17 -3.52
N VAL A 52 14.08 -11.05 -3.81
CA VAL A 52 13.74 -10.14 -4.91
C VAL A 52 14.65 -10.45 -6.08
N THR A 53 14.09 -10.66 -7.27
CA THR A 53 14.87 -10.91 -8.50
C THR A 53 15.14 -9.63 -9.27
N TYR A 54 14.18 -8.71 -9.31
CA TYR A 54 14.29 -7.43 -10.02
C TYR A 54 13.56 -6.33 -9.26
N HIS A 55 14.02 -5.10 -9.43
CA HIS A 55 13.34 -3.90 -8.97
C HIS A 55 12.47 -3.27 -10.07
N SER A 56 11.58 -2.38 -9.66
CA SER A 56 10.58 -1.76 -10.53
C SER A 56 11.17 -1.05 -11.75
N ALA A 57 12.30 -0.33 -11.58
CA ALA A 57 12.97 0.35 -12.69
C ALA A 57 13.59 -0.64 -13.67
N GLU A 58 14.27 -1.68 -13.14
CA GLU A 58 14.90 -2.73 -13.96
C GLU A 58 13.87 -3.47 -14.82
N ILE A 59 12.69 -3.78 -14.26
CA ILE A 59 11.62 -4.44 -15.03
C ILE A 59 11.11 -3.54 -16.15
N LYS A 60 11.01 -2.24 -15.93
CA LYS A 60 10.57 -1.29 -16.94
C LYS A 60 11.61 -1.07 -18.03
N GLU A 61 12.88 -1.00 -17.64
CA GLU A 61 14.01 -0.79 -18.57
C GLU A 61 14.25 -2.02 -19.45
N HIS A 62 14.16 -3.21 -18.87
CA HIS A 62 14.40 -4.49 -19.56
C HIS A 62 13.10 -5.22 -19.92
N PHE A 63 12.02 -4.47 -20.15
CA PHE A 63 10.69 -5.07 -20.39
C PHE A 63 10.70 -6.08 -21.53
N GLU A 64 11.33 -5.77 -22.66
CA GLU A 64 11.36 -6.64 -23.85
C GLU A 64 12.02 -8.00 -23.56
N GLU A 65 12.99 -8.04 -22.63
CA GLU A 65 13.66 -9.27 -22.23
C GLU A 65 12.89 -10.03 -21.16
N LEU A 66 12.10 -9.31 -20.34
CA LEU A 66 11.39 -9.83 -19.16
C LEU A 66 9.92 -10.14 -19.43
N GLU A 67 9.37 -9.71 -20.56
CA GLU A 67 7.98 -10.01 -20.91
C GLU A 67 7.73 -11.53 -20.91
N GLY A 68 6.69 -11.95 -20.22
CA GLY A 68 6.35 -13.37 -20.04
C GLY A 68 7.23 -14.13 -19.03
N LYS A 69 8.26 -13.49 -18.45
CA LYS A 69 9.10 -14.15 -17.43
C LYS A 69 8.53 -13.90 -16.03
N THR A 70 8.74 -14.87 -15.17
CA THR A 70 8.40 -14.77 -13.77
C THR A 70 9.46 -13.99 -13.02
N VAL A 71 9.01 -12.95 -12.32
CA VAL A 71 9.83 -12.10 -11.44
C VAL A 71 9.30 -12.12 -10.02
N SER A 72 10.15 -11.78 -9.07
CA SER A 72 9.80 -11.58 -7.67
C SER A 72 10.18 -10.16 -7.27
N ILE A 73 9.19 -9.40 -6.81
CA ILE A 73 9.34 -8.00 -6.37
C ILE A 73 8.89 -7.86 -4.93
N ALA A 74 9.43 -6.89 -4.21
CA ALA A 74 8.95 -6.52 -2.89
C ALA A 74 8.88 -5.00 -2.76
N GLY A 75 7.83 -4.52 -2.10
CA GLY A 75 7.68 -3.09 -1.88
C GLY A 75 6.43 -2.73 -1.10
N ARG A 76 6.21 -1.43 -0.94
CA ARG A 76 5.08 -0.88 -0.20
C ARG A 76 3.89 -0.65 -1.11
N ILE A 77 2.72 -1.10 -0.69
CA ILE A 77 1.46 -0.76 -1.37
C ILE A 77 1.18 0.72 -1.18
N MET A 78 1.27 1.50 -2.26
CA MET A 78 0.96 2.93 -2.27
C MET A 78 -0.46 3.22 -2.74
N GLN A 79 -1.03 2.32 -3.55
CA GLN A 79 -2.40 2.41 -4.03
C GLN A 79 -2.96 1.00 -4.26
N LYS A 80 -4.24 0.82 -3.95
CA LYS A 80 -4.95 -0.43 -4.19
C LYS A 80 -6.36 -0.15 -4.69
N ARG A 81 -6.76 -0.82 -5.77
CA ARG A 81 -8.10 -0.77 -6.34
C ARG A 81 -8.64 -2.19 -6.46
N VAL A 82 -9.67 -2.50 -5.71
CA VAL A 82 -10.37 -3.81 -5.75
C VAL A 82 -11.54 -3.72 -6.73
N MET A 83 -11.60 -4.65 -7.70
CA MET A 83 -12.64 -4.72 -8.71
C MET A 83 -13.21 -6.15 -8.76
N GLY A 84 -13.98 -6.52 -7.75
CA GLY A 84 -14.61 -7.84 -7.65
C GLY A 84 -13.60 -9.00 -7.53
N LYS A 85 -13.38 -9.73 -8.62
CA LYS A 85 -12.48 -10.91 -8.66
C LYS A 85 -11.04 -10.57 -9.00
N ALA A 86 -10.76 -9.32 -9.31
CA ALA A 86 -9.41 -8.84 -9.63
C ALA A 86 -9.13 -7.52 -8.91
N SER A 87 -7.87 -7.22 -8.73
CA SER A 87 -7.40 -5.99 -8.11
C SER A 87 -6.16 -5.49 -8.82
N PHE A 88 -5.99 -4.18 -8.81
CA PHE A 88 -4.72 -3.55 -9.12
C PHE A 88 -4.13 -2.95 -7.85
N CYS A 89 -2.84 -3.09 -7.67
CA CYS A 89 -2.11 -2.33 -6.67
C CYS A 89 -0.85 -1.73 -7.28
N ASN A 90 -0.45 -0.59 -6.75
CA ASN A 90 0.81 0.04 -7.10
C ASN A 90 1.79 -0.19 -5.95
N VAL A 91 2.90 -0.85 -6.26
CA VAL A 91 3.94 -1.23 -5.31
C VAL A 91 5.15 -0.35 -5.53
N GLN A 92 5.59 0.33 -4.48
CA GLN A 92 6.77 1.18 -4.46
C GLN A 92 7.94 0.41 -3.84
N ASP A 93 9.04 0.33 -4.56
CA ASP A 93 10.32 -0.18 -4.07
C ASP A 93 11.39 0.93 -4.00
N LEU A 94 12.66 0.56 -3.89
CA LEU A 94 13.79 1.50 -3.81
C LEU A 94 14.03 2.27 -5.12
N GLN A 95 13.58 1.75 -6.26
CA GLN A 95 13.87 2.31 -7.58
C GLN A 95 12.65 2.96 -8.24
N GLY A 96 11.48 2.83 -7.64
CA GLY A 96 10.26 3.45 -8.18
C GLY A 96 8.99 2.69 -7.85
N ASN A 97 8.05 2.73 -8.80
CA ASN A 97 6.74 2.12 -8.65
C ASN A 97 6.45 1.15 -9.79
N ILE A 98 5.79 0.05 -9.49
CA ILE A 98 5.30 -0.88 -10.50
C ILE A 98 3.87 -1.29 -10.18
N GLN A 99 3.04 -1.39 -11.21
CA GLN A 99 1.68 -1.88 -11.09
C GLN A 99 1.69 -3.41 -10.97
N SER A 100 0.84 -3.95 -10.12
CA SER A 100 0.62 -5.39 -10.02
C SER A 100 -0.86 -5.70 -10.17
N TYR A 101 -1.15 -6.67 -11.02
CA TYR A 101 -2.49 -7.21 -11.25
C TYR A 101 -2.65 -8.48 -10.42
N VAL A 102 -3.62 -8.48 -9.54
CA VAL A 102 -3.87 -9.58 -8.59
C VAL A 102 -5.26 -10.13 -8.87
N ALA A 103 -5.34 -11.31 -9.48
CA ALA A 103 -6.60 -11.96 -9.79
C ALA A 103 -6.85 -13.16 -8.85
N ARG A 104 -8.10 -13.32 -8.41
CA ARG A 104 -8.52 -14.44 -7.56
C ARG A 104 -8.19 -15.79 -8.18
N ASP A 105 -8.41 -15.91 -9.48
CA ASP A 105 -8.22 -17.16 -10.20
C ASP A 105 -6.73 -17.53 -10.36
N SER A 106 -5.82 -16.53 -10.23
CA SER A 106 -4.36 -16.73 -10.31
C SER A 106 -3.72 -17.05 -8.97
N ILE A 107 -4.12 -16.35 -7.88
CA ILE A 107 -3.51 -16.54 -6.55
C ILE A 107 -4.33 -17.44 -5.63
N GLY A 108 -5.53 -17.85 -6.05
CA GLY A 108 -6.46 -18.62 -5.23
C GLY A 108 -7.41 -17.76 -4.40
N GLU A 109 -8.55 -18.34 -4.05
CA GLU A 109 -9.63 -17.62 -3.37
C GLU A 109 -9.24 -17.15 -1.96
N GLU A 110 -8.56 -18.01 -1.19
CA GLU A 110 -8.12 -17.70 0.16
C GLU A 110 -7.08 -16.57 0.16
N SER A 111 -6.03 -16.69 -0.65
CA SER A 111 -4.99 -15.67 -0.78
C SER A 111 -5.55 -14.34 -1.27
N TYR A 112 -6.54 -14.38 -2.18
CA TYR A 112 -7.20 -13.17 -2.65
C TYR A 112 -8.08 -12.52 -1.57
N ALA A 113 -8.76 -13.33 -0.74
CA ALA A 113 -9.53 -12.82 0.39
C ALA A 113 -8.63 -12.14 1.42
N ASP A 114 -7.44 -12.67 1.65
CA ASP A 114 -6.44 -12.05 2.52
C ASP A 114 -5.87 -10.76 1.88
N PHE A 115 -5.52 -10.80 0.60
CA PHE A 115 -5.06 -9.61 -0.12
C PHE A 115 -6.06 -8.45 -0.06
N LYS A 116 -7.36 -8.74 -0.13
CA LYS A 116 -8.40 -7.70 0.03
C LYS A 116 -8.37 -7.00 1.39
N LYS A 117 -7.88 -7.67 2.44
CA LYS A 117 -7.74 -7.10 3.79
C LYS A 117 -6.47 -6.27 3.98
N TYR A 118 -5.48 -6.38 3.07
CA TYR A 118 -4.26 -5.57 3.14
C TYR A 118 -4.59 -4.09 2.97
N ASP A 119 -3.81 -3.26 3.63
CA ASP A 119 -4.00 -1.82 3.64
C ASP A 119 -2.91 -1.10 2.84
N VAL A 120 -3.22 0.12 2.39
CA VAL A 120 -2.19 1.02 1.85
C VAL A 120 -1.15 1.29 2.93
N GLY A 121 0.11 1.17 2.57
CA GLY A 121 1.26 1.23 3.48
C GLY A 121 1.84 -0.14 3.85
N ASP A 122 1.11 -1.25 3.67
CA ASP A 122 1.64 -2.59 3.90
C ASP A 122 2.79 -2.90 2.93
N ILE A 123 3.78 -3.66 3.40
CA ILE A 123 4.87 -4.16 2.55
C ILE A 123 4.53 -5.58 2.13
N VAL A 124 4.59 -5.82 0.83
CA VAL A 124 4.27 -7.11 0.21
C VAL A 124 5.39 -7.61 -0.67
N GLY A 125 5.50 -8.93 -0.76
CA GLY A 125 6.24 -9.62 -1.80
C GLY A 125 5.26 -10.15 -2.83
N ILE A 126 5.55 -9.96 -4.10
CA ILE A 126 4.73 -10.41 -5.23
C ILE A 126 5.61 -11.18 -6.20
N LYS A 127 5.22 -12.41 -6.47
CA LYS A 127 5.84 -13.24 -7.52
C LYS A 127 4.85 -13.40 -8.65
N GLY A 128 5.28 -13.15 -9.88
CA GLY A 128 4.38 -13.24 -11.02
C GLY A 128 5.06 -12.93 -12.35
N GLU A 129 4.28 -12.94 -13.40
CA GLU A 129 4.72 -12.77 -14.78
C GLU A 129 4.68 -11.30 -15.20
N VAL A 130 5.73 -10.83 -15.85
CA VAL A 130 5.78 -9.48 -16.39
C VAL A 130 4.94 -9.40 -17.66
N PHE A 131 4.07 -8.41 -17.75
CA PHE A 131 3.21 -8.19 -18.90
C PHE A 131 2.92 -6.70 -19.11
N LYS A 132 2.40 -6.37 -20.28
CA LYS A 132 1.93 -5.03 -20.59
C LYS A 132 0.41 -5.01 -20.64
N THR A 133 -0.21 -4.08 -19.93
CA THR A 133 -1.65 -3.90 -19.95
C THR A 133 -2.13 -3.33 -21.28
N LYS A 134 -3.43 -3.43 -21.57
CA LYS A 134 -4.04 -2.83 -22.78
C LYS A 134 -3.83 -1.31 -22.86
N THR A 135 -3.62 -0.65 -21.75
CA THR A 135 -3.34 0.79 -21.66
C THR A 135 -1.85 1.12 -21.81
N GLY A 136 -0.99 0.11 -21.97
CA GLY A 136 0.45 0.28 -22.14
C GLY A 136 1.26 0.29 -20.86
N GLU A 137 0.67 0.08 -19.69
CA GLU A 137 1.39 0.06 -18.41
C GLU A 137 2.09 -1.29 -18.20
N ILE A 138 3.39 -1.24 -17.91
CA ILE A 138 4.19 -2.43 -17.55
C ILE A 138 3.81 -2.86 -16.14
N SER A 139 3.43 -4.12 -16.00
CA SER A 139 2.82 -4.65 -14.79
C SER A 139 3.28 -6.08 -14.50
N VAL A 140 3.09 -6.52 -13.26
CA VAL A 140 3.30 -7.90 -12.84
C VAL A 140 1.95 -8.57 -12.59
N HIS A 141 1.68 -9.66 -13.30
CA HIS A 141 0.52 -10.52 -13.06
C HIS A 141 0.84 -11.48 -11.93
N ALA A 142 0.32 -11.22 -10.75
CA ALA A 142 0.64 -11.96 -9.55
C ALA A 142 0.17 -13.41 -9.62
N ALA A 143 1.08 -14.35 -9.38
CA ALA A 143 0.82 -15.75 -9.12
C ALA A 143 0.86 -16.05 -7.61
N GLU A 144 1.62 -15.24 -6.85
CA GLU A 144 1.73 -15.34 -5.40
C GLU A 144 1.86 -13.95 -4.79
N VAL A 145 1.20 -13.72 -3.67
CA VAL A 145 1.28 -12.48 -2.88
C VAL A 145 1.49 -12.84 -1.42
N LEU A 146 2.54 -12.30 -0.81
CA LEU A 146 2.89 -12.50 0.59
C LEU A 146 2.95 -11.17 1.33
N LEU A 147 2.31 -11.08 2.49
CA LEU A 147 2.46 -9.93 3.38
C LEU A 147 3.79 -10.04 4.14
N LEU A 148 4.68 -9.08 3.94
CA LEU A 148 6.01 -9.04 4.57
C LEU A 148 6.03 -8.17 5.82
N SER A 149 5.25 -7.10 5.83
CA SER A 149 5.11 -6.21 6.99
C SER A 149 3.78 -5.48 6.97
N LYS A 150 3.12 -5.42 8.12
CA LYS A 150 1.85 -4.71 8.31
C LYS A 150 2.11 -3.26 8.70
N SER A 151 1.57 -2.32 7.95
CA SER A 151 1.57 -0.91 8.31
C SER A 151 0.52 -0.64 9.39
N LEU A 152 0.97 -0.27 10.59
CA LEU A 152 0.09 0.07 11.72
C LEU A 152 -0.27 1.55 11.75
N GLN A 153 0.48 2.39 11.04
CA GLN A 153 0.21 3.81 10.88
C GLN A 153 -0.44 4.10 9.52
N ILE A 154 -1.24 5.15 9.47
CA ILE A 154 -1.87 5.62 8.25
C ILE A 154 -0.89 6.56 7.54
N LEU A 155 -0.65 6.32 6.25
CA LEU A 155 0.12 7.26 5.45
C LEU A 155 -0.74 8.49 5.14
N PRO A 156 -0.15 9.70 5.06
CA PRO A 156 -0.83 10.89 4.61
C PRO A 156 -1.44 10.72 3.21
N GLU A 157 -2.50 11.45 2.92
CA GLU A 157 -3.10 11.40 1.59
C GLU A 157 -2.12 11.90 0.52
N LYS A 158 -1.97 11.12 -0.55
CA LYS A 158 -0.99 11.35 -1.62
C LYS A 158 -1.18 12.71 -2.34
N PHE A 159 -2.41 13.21 -2.39
CA PHE A 159 -2.73 14.46 -3.10
C PHE A 159 -2.28 15.72 -2.37
N HIS A 160 -2.13 15.65 -1.07
CA HIS A 160 -1.67 16.79 -0.28
C HIS A 160 -0.23 16.62 0.19
N GLY A 161 0.31 15.38 0.15
CA GLY A 161 1.66 15.05 0.60
C GLY A 161 1.96 15.60 1.99
N LEU A 162 3.20 15.52 2.41
CA LEU A 162 3.67 16.29 3.56
C LEU A 162 4.19 17.62 3.05
N THR A 163 3.29 18.60 2.85
CA THR A 163 3.65 19.96 2.42
C THR A 163 4.17 20.83 3.58
N ASN A 164 3.76 20.50 4.81
CA ASN A 164 4.20 21.22 5.99
C ASN A 164 5.64 20.83 6.36
N THR A 165 6.55 21.78 6.24
CA THR A 165 7.98 21.59 6.48
C THR A 165 8.29 21.11 7.90
N ASP A 166 7.58 21.60 8.93
CA ASP A 166 7.79 21.17 10.32
C ASP A 166 7.42 19.69 10.50
N ILE A 167 6.31 19.23 9.91
CA ILE A 167 5.90 17.80 9.94
C ILE A 167 6.91 16.96 9.17
N ARG A 168 7.44 17.41 8.03
CA ARG A 168 8.47 16.71 7.25
C ARG A 168 9.74 16.47 8.08
N TYR A 169 10.15 17.43 8.87
CA TYR A 169 11.30 17.28 9.75
C TYR A 169 11.03 16.38 10.96
N ARG A 170 9.85 16.51 11.58
CA ARG A 170 9.49 15.71 12.76
C ARG A 170 9.17 14.25 12.42
N GLN A 171 8.59 14.01 11.24
CA GLN A 171 8.22 12.68 10.74
C GLN A 171 9.00 12.34 9.48
N ARG A 172 10.35 12.41 9.56
CA ARG A 172 11.22 12.20 8.41
C ARG A 172 11.00 10.85 7.72
N TYR A 173 10.70 9.79 8.47
CA TYR A 173 10.36 8.48 7.92
C TYR A 173 9.12 8.51 7.02
N THR A 174 8.12 9.31 7.36
CA THR A 174 6.92 9.47 6.51
C THR A 174 7.22 10.30 5.27
N ASP A 175 8.02 11.35 5.42
CA ASP A 175 8.48 12.19 4.32
C ASP A 175 9.22 11.36 3.26
N LEU A 176 10.15 10.49 3.66
CA LEU A 176 10.90 9.59 2.78
C LEU A 176 10.03 8.54 2.07
N ILE A 177 8.88 8.19 2.64
CA ILE A 177 7.93 7.26 1.99
C ILE A 177 7.09 8.01 0.94
N MET A 178 6.69 9.24 1.23
CA MET A 178 5.71 9.99 0.44
C MET A 178 6.34 10.84 -0.65
N ASN A 179 7.50 11.41 -0.39
CA ASN A 179 8.25 12.30 -1.28
C ASN A 179 9.50 11.56 -1.78
N GLN A 180 9.54 11.31 -3.08
CA GLN A 180 10.68 10.69 -3.77
C GLN A 180 11.50 11.80 -4.47
N ASP A 181 12.13 12.68 -3.67
CA ASP A 181 13.06 13.71 -4.19
C ASP A 181 14.51 13.22 -4.10
#